data_2a20681fbdb07f3fb9e0a2f7a17b8585
#
_entry.id   2a20681fbdb07f3fb9e0a2f7a17b8585
#
_cell.length_a   1.000
_cell.length_b   1.000
_cell.length_c   1.000
_cell.angle_alpha   90.00
_cell.angle_beta   90.00
_cell.angle_gamma   90.00
#
_symmetry.space_group_name_H-M   'P 1'
#
loop_
_entity.id
_entity.type
_entity.pdbx_description
1 polymer ?
#
loop_
_entity_poly.entity_id
_entity_poly.type
_entity_poly.pdbx_seq_one_letter_code
_entity_poly.pdbx_strand_id
1 'polypeptide(L)'
;MGRMIRIELYRAFHGKELKTAMLLGGLLGLAHFVLEVIPSVSHIFDGYHPDIASSVVGNVTESWMGGMINPEINIYQMVVFLLITIPYAASFYTDRKSGILKNIAVRGEKREYLAAKSVAVFMTAGVSAVFPLLLNLMLTMTMFPVINYDWYQLPNYKALFMNLAVKNVIAYCIVYMALIF
;
A
#
# COMPACT_ATOMS: atom_id res chain seq x y z
N MET A 1 22.18 12.15 15.50
CA MET A 1 20.99 11.98 14.64
C MET A 1 20.95 10.62 13.92
N GLY A 2 21.88 10.21 13.06
CA GLY A 2 21.82 8.96 12.30
C GLY A 2 21.70 7.69 13.15
N ARG A 3 22.42 7.61 14.27
CA ARG A 3 22.35 6.46 15.18
C ARG A 3 20.95 6.29 15.80
N MET A 4 20.29 7.39 16.14
CA MET A 4 18.97 7.39 16.74
C MET A 4 17.90 6.96 15.74
N ILE A 5 17.99 7.46 14.51
CA ILE A 5 17.11 7.02 13.39
C ILE A 5 17.24 5.52 13.15
N ARG A 6 18.47 4.99 13.12
CA ARG A 6 18.69 3.56 12.92
C ARG A 6 18.07 2.70 14.02
N ILE A 7 18.18 3.12 15.27
CA ILE A 7 17.59 2.40 16.41
C ILE A 7 16.05 2.41 16.32
N GLU A 8 15.47 3.58 16.06
CA GLU A 8 14.00 3.70 15.94
C GLU A 8 13.45 2.93 14.75
N LEU A 9 14.11 2.97 13.59
CA LEU A 9 13.75 2.15 12.44
C LEU A 9 13.84 0.65 12.75
N TYR A 10 14.93 0.22 13.38
CA TYR A 10 15.08 -1.18 13.76
C TYR A 10 13.93 -1.64 14.68
N ARG A 11 13.59 -0.85 15.70
CA ARG A 11 12.47 -1.15 16.61
C ARG A 11 11.14 -1.20 15.87
N ALA A 12 10.91 -0.24 14.97
CA ALA A 12 9.68 -0.13 14.20
C ALA A 12 9.47 -1.32 13.25
N PHE A 13 10.53 -1.73 12.54
CA PHE A 13 10.44 -2.85 11.58
C PHE A 13 10.43 -4.23 12.24
N HIS A 14 10.98 -4.39 13.44
CA HIS A 14 10.94 -5.65 14.18
C HIS A 14 9.75 -5.75 15.14
N GLY A 15 8.95 -4.69 15.27
CA GLY A 15 7.76 -4.66 16.12
C GLY A 15 6.69 -5.66 15.65
N LYS A 16 5.92 -6.18 16.61
CA LYS A 16 4.77 -7.06 16.31
C LYS A 16 3.66 -6.29 15.61
N GLU A 17 3.56 -5.00 15.88
CA GLU A 17 2.54 -4.10 15.37
C GLU A 17 2.62 -3.97 13.84
N LEU A 18 3.82 -3.81 13.26
CA LEU A 18 3.98 -3.79 11.82
C LEU A 18 3.59 -5.13 11.18
N LYS A 19 3.98 -6.24 11.80
CA LYS A 19 3.62 -7.58 11.32
C LYS A 19 2.10 -7.77 11.31
N THR A 20 1.40 -7.31 12.34
CA THR A 20 -0.07 -7.37 12.39
C THR A 20 -0.72 -6.49 11.32
N ALA A 21 -0.20 -5.28 11.10
CA ALA A 21 -0.69 -4.42 10.02
C ALA A 21 -0.47 -5.04 8.63
N MET A 22 0.71 -5.60 8.38
CA MET A 22 1.01 -6.31 7.12
C MET A 22 0.14 -7.56 6.94
N LEU A 23 -0.13 -8.32 8.01
CA LEU A 23 -1.00 -9.49 7.95
C LEU A 23 -2.44 -9.08 7.63
N LEU A 24 -2.98 -8.07 8.31
CA LEU A 24 -4.33 -7.56 8.05
C LEU A 24 -4.45 -7.00 6.63
N GLY A 25 -3.50 -6.19 6.20
CA GLY A 25 -3.44 -5.68 4.83
C GLY A 25 -3.29 -6.78 3.79
N GLY A 26 -2.44 -7.77 4.06
CA GLY A 26 -2.26 -8.95 3.19
C GLY A 26 -3.53 -9.78 3.06
N LEU A 27 -4.28 -9.97 4.14
CA LEU A 27 -5.57 -10.66 4.11
C LEU A 27 -6.60 -9.90 3.26
N LEU A 28 -6.62 -8.55 3.32
CA LEU A 28 -7.48 -7.75 2.45
C LEU A 28 -7.10 -7.92 0.98
N GLY A 29 -5.81 -7.86 0.65
CA GLY A 29 -5.33 -8.08 -0.71
C GLY A 29 -5.65 -9.48 -1.23
N LEU A 30 -5.53 -10.50 -0.39
CA LEU A 30 -5.94 -11.88 -0.71
C LEU A 30 -7.44 -12.04 -0.86
N ALA A 31 -8.24 -11.41 0.02
CA ALA A 31 -9.69 -11.45 -0.07
C ALA A 31 -10.18 -10.84 -1.39
N HIS A 32 -9.67 -9.68 -1.78
CA HIS A 32 -9.96 -9.08 -3.08
C HIS A 32 -9.58 -10.03 -4.24
N PHE A 33 -8.39 -10.64 -4.18
CA PHE A 33 -7.95 -11.56 -5.21
C PHE A 33 -8.91 -12.75 -5.37
N VAL A 34 -9.34 -13.35 -4.26
CA VAL A 34 -10.23 -14.52 -4.27
C VAL A 34 -11.66 -14.17 -4.66
N LEU A 35 -12.17 -13.02 -4.21
CA LEU A 35 -13.57 -12.65 -4.39
C LEU A 35 -13.84 -11.94 -5.73
N GLU A 36 -12.86 -11.23 -6.28
CA GLU A 36 -13.04 -10.40 -7.48
C GLU A 36 -12.19 -10.89 -8.65
N VAL A 37 -10.89 -11.14 -8.42
CA VAL A 37 -9.96 -11.45 -9.52
C VAL A 37 -10.23 -12.85 -10.08
N ILE A 38 -10.37 -13.86 -9.24
CA ILE A 38 -10.61 -15.24 -9.68
C ILE A 38 -11.95 -15.39 -10.44
N PRO A 39 -13.10 -14.88 -9.94
CA PRO A 39 -14.35 -14.93 -10.68
C PRO A 39 -14.30 -14.17 -12.01
N SER A 40 -13.62 -13.02 -12.06
CA SER A 40 -13.48 -12.24 -13.29
C SER A 40 -12.79 -13.01 -14.41
N VAL A 41 -11.86 -13.91 -14.08
CA VAL A 41 -11.20 -14.79 -15.06
C VAL A 41 -12.20 -15.75 -15.70
N SER A 42 -13.13 -16.35 -14.94
CA SER A 42 -14.14 -17.28 -15.48
C SER A 42 -15.08 -16.57 -16.46
N HIS A 43 -15.51 -15.37 -16.14
CA HIS A 43 -16.38 -14.58 -17.00
C HIS A 43 -15.76 -14.20 -18.36
N ILE A 44 -14.43 -14.07 -18.43
CA ILE A 44 -13.72 -13.81 -19.69
C ILE A 44 -13.83 -15.03 -20.62
N PHE A 45 -13.76 -16.24 -20.09
CA PHE A 45 -13.84 -17.46 -20.89
C PHE A 45 -15.28 -17.78 -21.33
N ASP A 46 -16.28 -17.42 -20.50
CA ASP A 46 -17.69 -17.64 -20.78
C ASP A 46 -18.27 -16.64 -21.80
N GLY A 47 -17.68 -15.45 -21.90
CA GLY A 47 -18.17 -14.32 -22.70
C GLY A 47 -17.39 -14.00 -23.97
N TYR A 48 -16.56 -14.91 -24.49
CA TYR A 48 -15.79 -14.69 -25.71
C TYR A 48 -16.71 -14.65 -26.94
N HIS A 49 -17.18 -13.46 -27.28
CA HIS A 49 -17.79 -13.16 -28.57
C HIS A 49 -16.74 -12.56 -29.51
N PRO A 50 -16.35 -13.28 -30.58
CA PRO A 50 -15.27 -12.82 -31.46
C PRO A 50 -15.60 -11.53 -32.23
N ASP A 51 -16.87 -11.14 -32.25
CA ASP A 51 -17.32 -9.96 -32.98
C ASP A 51 -17.23 -8.63 -32.20
N ILE A 52 -16.89 -8.67 -30.96
CA ILE A 52 -16.71 -7.47 -30.14
C ILE A 52 -15.22 -7.26 -29.90
N ALA A 53 -14.57 -6.60 -30.86
CA ALA A 53 -13.15 -6.22 -30.76
C ALA A 53 -12.80 -5.30 -29.55
N SER A 54 -13.81 -4.89 -28.80
CA SER A 54 -13.73 -4.11 -27.56
C SER A 54 -14.15 -4.89 -26.32
N SER A 55 -14.49 -6.17 -26.42
CA SER A 55 -14.76 -6.99 -25.26
C SER A 55 -13.44 -7.24 -24.54
N VAL A 56 -13.29 -6.46 -23.61
CA VAL A 56 -12.34 -6.33 -22.54
C VAL A 56 -11.69 -7.69 -22.22
N VAL A 57 -10.58 -7.93 -22.84
CA VAL A 57 -9.62 -8.88 -22.28
C VAL A 57 -9.29 -8.31 -20.91
N GLY A 58 -9.71 -8.96 -19.83
CA GLY A 58 -9.45 -8.48 -18.49
C GLY A 58 -7.99 -8.06 -18.36
N ASN A 59 -7.80 -6.87 -17.86
CA ASN A 59 -6.47 -6.25 -17.77
C ASN A 59 -6.09 -6.13 -16.30
N VAL A 60 -4.82 -6.35 -15.99
CA VAL A 60 -4.26 -6.15 -14.64
C VAL A 60 -4.68 -4.81 -14.05
N THR A 61 -4.65 -3.73 -14.85
CA THR A 61 -4.95 -2.37 -14.36
C THR A 61 -6.41 -2.16 -13.98
N GLU A 62 -7.33 -2.93 -14.55
CA GLU A 62 -8.77 -2.89 -14.21
C GLU A 62 -9.11 -3.79 -13.02
N SER A 63 -8.52 -4.98 -13.00
CA SER A 63 -8.83 -6.00 -12.00
C SER A 63 -8.01 -5.84 -10.70
N TRP A 64 -7.03 -4.93 -10.69
CA TRP A 64 -6.21 -4.70 -9.51
C TRP A 64 -6.89 -3.77 -8.51
N MET A 65 -6.80 -4.10 -7.22
CA MET A 65 -7.36 -3.31 -6.12
C MET A 65 -6.87 -1.86 -6.08
N GLY A 66 -5.65 -1.59 -6.53
CA GLY A 66 -5.08 -0.24 -6.64
C GLY A 66 -5.47 0.52 -7.90
N GLY A 67 -6.23 -0.07 -8.81
CA GLY A 67 -6.82 0.60 -9.97
C GLY A 67 -7.96 1.51 -9.52
N MET A 68 -8.02 2.75 -10.00
CA MET A 68 -9.00 3.75 -9.57
C MET A 68 -10.45 3.47 -10.04
N ILE A 69 -10.72 2.35 -10.67
CA ILE A 69 -12.02 2.06 -11.29
C ILE A 69 -12.89 1.18 -10.39
N ASN A 70 -12.27 0.37 -9.53
CA ASN A 70 -12.97 -0.63 -8.74
C ASN A 70 -13.56 -0.04 -7.44
N PRO A 71 -14.82 -0.39 -7.07
CA PRO A 71 -15.44 0.09 -5.84
C PRO A 71 -14.70 -0.38 -4.58
N GLU A 72 -13.94 -1.48 -4.67
CA GLU A 72 -13.15 -2.06 -3.56
C GLU A 72 -12.03 -1.13 -3.10
N ILE A 73 -11.54 -0.23 -3.97
CA ILE A 73 -10.56 0.77 -3.56
C ILE A 73 -11.11 1.69 -2.47
N ASN A 74 -12.41 1.98 -2.51
CA ASN A 74 -13.03 2.82 -1.48
C ASN A 74 -13.00 2.15 -0.10
N ILE A 75 -13.22 0.82 -0.05
CA ILE A 75 -13.11 0.04 1.17
C ILE A 75 -11.64 0.04 1.64
N TYR A 76 -10.70 -0.18 0.73
CA TYR A 76 -9.29 -0.14 1.06
C TYR A 76 -8.87 1.24 1.58
N GLN A 77 -9.31 2.33 0.96
CA GLN A 77 -9.03 3.69 1.42
C GLN A 77 -9.55 3.97 2.83
N MET A 78 -10.69 3.42 3.21
CA MET A 78 -11.18 3.52 4.59
C MET A 78 -10.30 2.74 5.57
N VAL A 79 -9.88 1.54 5.18
CA VAL A 79 -9.09 0.66 6.05
C VAL A 79 -7.61 1.08 6.10
N VAL A 80 -7.08 1.71 5.06
CA VAL A 80 -5.67 2.14 5.02
C VAL A 80 -5.32 3.08 6.16
N PHE A 81 -6.23 3.98 6.58
CA PHE A 81 -6.02 4.86 7.73
C PHE A 81 -5.81 4.07 9.04
N LEU A 82 -6.48 2.95 9.19
CA LEU A 82 -6.24 2.05 10.33
C LEU A 82 -4.88 1.33 10.17
N LEU A 83 -4.58 0.84 8.97
CA LEU A 83 -3.32 0.14 8.70
C LEU A 83 -2.09 1.01 8.93
N ILE A 84 -2.14 2.30 8.58
CA ILE A 84 -1.01 3.23 8.77
C ILE A 84 -0.83 3.65 10.24
N THR A 85 -1.90 3.62 11.04
CA THR A 85 -1.82 4.01 12.46
C THR A 85 -1.33 2.88 13.37
N ILE A 86 -1.62 1.61 13.05
CA ILE A 86 -1.28 0.46 13.87
C ILE A 86 0.23 0.33 14.11
N PRO A 87 1.13 0.42 13.11
CA PRO A 87 2.51 -0.04 13.24
C PRO A 87 3.33 0.65 14.32
N TYR A 88 3.07 1.92 14.59
CA TYR A 88 3.96 2.65 15.50
C TYR A 88 3.27 3.70 16.39
N ALA A 89 1.93 3.81 16.33
CA ALA A 89 1.17 4.81 17.07
C ALA A 89 1.37 4.71 18.59
N ALA A 90 1.36 3.48 19.14
CA ALA A 90 1.52 3.24 20.57
C ALA A 90 2.96 3.43 21.09
N SER A 91 3.93 3.49 20.20
CA SER A 91 5.36 3.54 20.58
C SER A 91 5.72 4.79 21.38
N PHE A 92 5.17 5.95 21.01
CA PHE A 92 5.38 7.19 21.75
C PHE A 92 4.79 7.12 23.18
N TYR A 93 3.59 6.56 23.30
CA TYR A 93 2.95 6.35 24.61
C TYR A 93 3.78 5.40 25.49
N THR A 94 4.27 4.31 24.93
CA THR A 94 5.12 3.34 25.64
C THR A 94 6.42 3.97 26.12
N ASP A 95 7.09 4.77 25.29
CA ASP A 95 8.33 5.47 25.65
C ASP A 95 8.09 6.54 26.73
N ARG A 96 6.92 7.18 26.72
CA ARG A 96 6.52 8.11 27.79
C ARG A 96 6.29 7.38 29.10
N LYS A 97 5.58 6.26 29.06
CA LYS A 97 5.25 5.44 30.26
C LYS A 97 6.49 4.81 30.87
N SER A 98 7.45 4.38 30.06
CA SER A 98 8.71 3.77 30.51
C SER A 98 9.75 4.79 31.03
N GLY A 99 9.46 6.09 30.97
CA GLY A 99 10.37 7.14 31.43
C GLY A 99 11.56 7.43 30.51
N ILE A 100 11.64 6.79 29.35
CA ILE A 100 12.70 7.02 28.34
C ILE A 100 12.73 8.48 27.92
N LEU A 101 11.56 9.12 27.76
CA LEU A 101 11.47 10.53 27.39
C LEU A 101 12.13 11.46 28.42
N LYS A 102 12.05 11.16 29.71
CA LYS A 102 12.72 11.95 30.77
C LYS A 102 14.22 11.89 30.61
N ASN A 103 14.78 10.70 30.38
CA ASN A 103 16.21 10.50 30.17
C ASN A 103 16.74 11.23 28.94
N ILE A 104 15.99 11.22 27.85
CA ILE A 104 16.32 11.93 26.60
C ILE A 104 16.23 13.45 26.80
N ALA A 105 15.21 13.92 27.52
CA ALA A 105 15.03 15.34 27.81
C ALA A 105 16.20 15.92 28.64
N VAL A 106 16.72 15.17 29.61
CA VAL A 106 17.88 15.55 30.43
C VAL A 106 19.17 15.66 29.60
N ARG A 107 19.31 14.79 28.55
CA ARG A 107 20.47 14.81 27.65
C ARG A 107 20.40 15.88 26.55
N GLY A 108 19.32 16.63 26.45
CA GLY A 108 19.13 17.67 25.43
C GLY A 108 18.82 17.14 24.01
N GLU A 109 18.67 15.84 23.81
CA GLU A 109 18.50 15.17 22.50
C GLU A 109 17.05 15.07 22.04
N LYS A 110 16.14 15.84 22.65
CA LYS A 110 14.68 15.74 22.38
C LYS A 110 14.30 15.94 20.91
N ARG A 111 14.95 16.90 20.23
CA ARG A 111 14.67 17.20 18.81
C ARG A 111 15.10 16.02 17.91
N GLU A 112 16.27 15.45 18.18
CA GLU A 112 16.78 14.30 17.42
C GLU A 112 15.90 13.06 17.60
N TYR A 113 15.43 12.83 18.83
CA TYR A 113 14.50 11.75 19.12
C TYR A 113 13.18 11.91 18.37
N LEU A 114 12.56 13.09 18.42
CA LEU A 114 11.29 13.35 17.72
C LEU A 114 11.44 13.20 16.22
N ALA A 115 12.51 13.72 15.63
CA ALA A 115 12.80 13.57 14.21
C ALA A 115 13.01 12.09 13.82
N ALA A 116 13.78 11.35 14.60
CA ALA A 116 14.01 9.91 14.37
C ALA A 116 12.69 9.13 14.43
N LYS A 117 11.83 9.46 15.39
CA LYS A 117 10.53 8.83 15.56
C LYS A 117 9.57 9.15 14.42
N SER A 118 9.53 10.41 13.98
CA SER A 118 8.71 10.80 12.81
C SER A 118 9.12 10.06 11.55
N VAL A 119 10.41 9.91 11.31
CA VAL A 119 10.92 9.12 10.17
C VAL A 119 10.50 7.65 10.29
N ALA A 120 10.60 7.06 11.49
CA ALA A 120 10.21 5.66 11.70
C ALA A 120 8.70 5.45 11.48
N VAL A 121 7.85 6.36 11.98
CA VAL A 121 6.40 6.35 11.76
C VAL A 121 6.08 6.46 10.27
N PHE A 122 6.66 7.43 9.57
CA PHE A 122 6.44 7.64 8.14
C PHE A 122 6.80 6.39 7.33
N MET A 123 7.96 5.81 7.57
CA MET A 123 8.42 4.62 6.83
C MET A 123 7.55 3.40 7.09
N THR A 124 7.20 3.13 8.35
CA THR A 124 6.35 1.96 8.66
C THR A 124 4.91 2.14 8.19
N ALA A 125 4.36 3.33 8.29
CA ALA A 125 3.04 3.65 7.76
C ALA A 125 3.01 3.50 6.23
N GLY A 126 4.02 4.03 5.53
CA GLY A 126 4.15 3.88 4.08
C GLY A 126 4.25 2.41 3.65
N VAL A 127 5.07 1.61 4.33
CA VAL A 127 5.18 0.17 4.04
C VAL A 127 3.85 -0.54 4.27
N SER A 128 3.15 -0.28 5.38
CA SER A 128 1.88 -0.92 5.68
C SER A 128 0.75 -0.53 4.71
N ALA A 129 0.80 0.68 4.14
CA ALA A 129 -0.15 1.12 3.13
C ALA A 129 0.14 0.53 1.74
N VAL A 130 1.40 0.45 1.34
CA VAL A 130 1.77 0.02 -0.01
C VAL A 130 1.81 -1.50 -0.14
N PHE A 131 2.19 -2.21 0.91
CA PHE A 131 2.36 -3.67 0.88
C PHE A 131 1.13 -4.45 0.39
N PRO A 132 -0.11 -4.20 0.86
CA PRO A 132 -1.29 -4.91 0.39
C PRO A 132 -1.56 -4.70 -1.09
N LEU A 133 -1.34 -3.48 -1.58
CA LEU A 133 -1.53 -3.12 -2.98
C LEU A 133 -0.53 -3.84 -3.89
N LEU A 134 0.75 -3.87 -3.50
CA LEU A 134 1.77 -4.58 -4.27
C LEU A 134 1.56 -6.09 -4.26
N LEU A 135 1.16 -6.65 -3.12
CA LEU A 135 0.84 -8.07 -3.03
C LEU A 135 -0.32 -8.42 -3.94
N ASN A 136 -1.40 -7.66 -3.90
CA ASN A 136 -2.54 -7.85 -4.77
C ASN A 136 -2.19 -7.65 -6.26
N LEU A 137 -1.37 -6.64 -6.59
CA LEU A 137 -0.87 -6.42 -7.95
C LEU A 137 -0.10 -7.65 -8.46
N MET A 138 0.83 -8.18 -7.67
CA MET A 138 1.60 -9.36 -8.05
C MET A 138 0.69 -10.58 -8.29
N LEU A 139 -0.30 -10.79 -7.43
CA LEU A 139 -1.28 -11.86 -7.61
C LEU A 139 -2.13 -11.65 -8.88
N THR A 140 -2.60 -10.44 -9.13
CA THR A 140 -3.41 -10.13 -10.32
C THR A 140 -2.61 -10.33 -11.61
N MET A 141 -1.31 -9.98 -11.62
CA MET A 141 -0.42 -10.22 -12.76
C MET A 141 -0.23 -11.71 -13.10
N THR A 142 -0.50 -12.62 -12.18
CA THR A 142 -0.46 -14.07 -12.49
C THR A 142 -1.64 -14.54 -13.32
N MET A 143 -2.77 -13.82 -13.25
CA MET A 143 -4.02 -14.19 -13.91
C MET A 143 -4.32 -13.38 -15.17
N PHE A 144 -3.93 -12.12 -15.20
CA PHE A 144 -4.24 -11.19 -16.29
C PHE A 144 -3.00 -10.69 -17.02
N PRO A 145 -3.07 -10.49 -18.34
CA PRO A 145 -1.99 -9.89 -19.11
C PRO A 145 -1.86 -8.41 -18.77
N VAL A 146 -0.63 -7.92 -18.82
CA VAL A 146 -0.32 -6.50 -18.69
C VAL A 146 -0.51 -5.82 -20.04
N ILE A 147 -1.63 -5.15 -20.23
CA ILE A 147 -1.92 -4.38 -21.44
C ILE A 147 -1.81 -2.90 -21.11
N ASN A 148 -1.07 -2.15 -21.90
CA ASN A 148 -1.03 -0.70 -21.77
C ASN A 148 -2.26 -0.10 -22.44
N TYR A 149 -3.03 0.69 -21.70
CA TYR A 149 -4.12 1.46 -22.29
C TYR A 149 -3.57 2.52 -23.25
N ASP A 150 -4.15 2.59 -24.44
CA ASP A 150 -3.96 3.74 -25.32
C ASP A 150 -4.60 4.97 -24.68
N TRP A 151 -3.88 6.08 -24.73
CA TRP A 151 -4.23 7.35 -24.07
C TRP A 151 -5.59 7.94 -24.48
N TYR A 152 -6.19 7.42 -25.56
CA TYR A 152 -7.43 7.93 -26.14
C TYR A 152 -8.71 7.51 -25.41
N GLN A 153 -8.68 6.49 -24.56
CA GLN A 153 -9.90 5.92 -23.96
C GLN A 153 -10.16 6.35 -22.51
N LEU A 154 -9.16 6.88 -21.81
CA LEU A 154 -9.28 7.29 -20.41
C LEU A 154 -8.82 8.72 -20.19
N PRO A 155 -9.40 9.44 -19.20
CA PRO A 155 -8.85 10.72 -18.77
C PRO A 155 -7.36 10.56 -18.42
N ASN A 156 -6.51 11.45 -18.92
CA ASN A 156 -5.06 11.36 -18.89
C ASN A 156 -4.47 11.00 -17.51
N TYR A 157 -5.06 11.54 -16.43
CA TYR A 157 -4.58 11.28 -15.07
C TYR A 157 -4.86 9.83 -14.60
N LYS A 158 -6.02 9.25 -14.99
CA LYS A 158 -6.34 7.86 -14.62
C LYS A 158 -5.45 6.87 -15.35
N ALA A 159 -5.26 7.05 -16.66
CA ALA A 159 -4.36 6.22 -17.44
C ALA A 159 -2.91 6.30 -16.93
N LEU A 160 -2.45 7.50 -16.57
CA LEU A 160 -1.12 7.69 -15.99
C LEU A 160 -0.96 6.89 -14.69
N PHE A 161 -1.92 7.02 -13.77
CA PHE A 161 -1.85 6.36 -12.46
C PHE A 161 -1.95 4.84 -12.57
N MET A 162 -2.85 4.34 -13.42
CA MET A 162 -3.04 2.91 -13.64
C MET A 162 -1.80 2.25 -14.26
N ASN A 163 -1.16 2.92 -15.22
CA ASN A 163 0.03 2.39 -15.88
C ASN A 163 1.31 2.61 -15.06
N LEU A 164 1.30 3.50 -14.07
CA LEU A 164 2.50 3.85 -13.30
C LEU A 164 3.02 2.66 -12.50
N ALA A 165 2.14 1.92 -11.83
CA ALA A 165 2.54 0.77 -11.02
C ALA A 165 3.16 -0.33 -11.86
N VAL A 166 2.60 -0.58 -13.04
CA VAL A 166 3.08 -1.62 -13.96
C VAL A 166 4.40 -1.22 -14.62
N LYS A 167 4.56 0.04 -15.01
CA LYS A 167 5.77 0.55 -15.66
C LYS A 167 6.89 0.85 -14.67
N ASN A 168 6.55 1.38 -13.51
CA ASN A 168 7.53 1.77 -12.50
C ASN A 168 6.93 1.69 -11.09
N VAL A 169 7.06 0.51 -10.48
CA VAL A 169 6.56 0.22 -9.13
C VAL A 169 7.10 1.20 -8.08
N ILE A 170 8.37 1.62 -8.21
CA ILE A 170 8.99 2.55 -7.25
C ILE A 170 8.33 3.92 -7.33
N ALA A 171 8.14 4.44 -8.53
CA ALA A 171 7.46 5.72 -8.72
C ALA A 171 6.01 5.66 -8.21
N TYR A 172 5.29 4.57 -8.47
CA TYR A 172 3.96 4.35 -7.91
C TYR A 172 3.95 4.40 -6.38
N CYS A 173 4.87 3.67 -5.73
CA CYS A 173 4.97 3.66 -4.27
C CYS A 173 5.22 5.05 -3.69
N ILE A 174 6.10 5.84 -4.33
CA ILE A 174 6.41 7.21 -3.91
C ILE A 174 5.17 8.10 -4.05
N VAL A 175 4.51 8.08 -5.21
CA VAL A 175 3.31 8.88 -5.47
C VAL A 175 2.19 8.48 -4.52
N TYR A 176 1.96 7.18 -4.33
CA TYR A 176 0.91 6.69 -3.43
C TYR A 176 1.18 7.10 -1.97
N MET A 177 2.42 6.97 -1.50
CA MET A 177 2.79 7.46 -0.16
C MET A 177 2.58 8.97 -0.03
N ALA A 178 2.92 9.76 -1.04
CA ALA A 178 2.72 11.21 -1.03
C ALA A 178 1.23 11.62 -1.06
N LEU A 179 0.34 10.79 -1.61
CA LEU A 179 -1.11 11.04 -1.62
C LEU A 179 -1.79 10.70 -0.28
N ILE A 180 -1.23 9.77 0.48
CA ILE A 180 -1.77 9.35 1.78
C ILE A 180 -1.32 10.29 2.90
N PHE A 181 -0.15 10.88 2.80
CA PHE A 181 0.47 11.76 3.80
C PHE A 181 0.42 13.24 3.42
#